data_7812241f18f21af1b9a5c7501481e76f
#
_entry.id   7812241f18f21af1b9a5c7501481e76f
#
_cell.length_a   1.000
_cell.length_b   1.000
_cell.length_c   1.000
_cell.angle_alpha   90.00
_cell.angle_beta   90.00
_cell.angle_gamma   90.00
#
_symmetry.space_group_name_H-M   'P 1'
#
loop_
_entity.id
_entity.type
_entity.pdbx_description
1 polymer ?
#
loop_
_entity_poly.entity_id
_entity_poly.type
_entity_poly.pdbx_seq_one_letter_code
_entity_poly.pdbx_strand_id
1 'polypeptide(L)'
;MSRKRKEVAAPRPLTKKQRTRAEREARINRWIIASTVAVGVLVIGILVYGYLTENVFKGREPVATVNGVPITTADFQARVRHYRIVLQEQRDYYTAQRMALDPTDPNVSFWLEFLNNQIRQLDAMLSEAYATLLGKEVLDQMILEELIRQEAARRGLTVSQEEIDWAIEEQFGYDRDVVAAFLTPTPAMTTETTLTATATPEPTPVSKEEFDRRYQEYVKTHLKRSGLSEAKFRAMVEASLLYGKLQQAMAAEIPPTMEQVQIRYLSFPTQEDAGKVAERLGKGEKWEDIAAEIEAEEGSPAYASDPEWVTQGFLKERFGEEAAGTIWEIPATQHTAPLAGTDGRWYIVQVMDRQVRALDSWLRSYEEQRVFQEWLRGQMATVQYSDNWASKVPTTP
;
A
#
# COMPACT_ATOMS: atom_id res chain seq x y z
N MET A 1 -37.89 0.89 88.58
CA MET A 1 -37.78 2.17 87.88
C MET A 1 -38.44 2.06 86.53
N SER A 2 -39.65 2.63 86.42
CA SER A 2 -40.53 2.53 85.25
C SER A 2 -40.17 3.64 84.21
N ARG A 3 -39.71 3.28 82.97
CA ARG A 3 -39.49 4.23 81.90
C ARG A 3 -40.83 4.54 81.26
N LYS A 4 -41.39 5.74 81.43
CA LYS A 4 -42.53 6.29 80.74
C LYS A 4 -42.21 6.37 79.21
N ARG A 5 -42.92 5.64 78.37
CA ARG A 5 -42.96 5.84 76.92
C ARG A 5 -43.62 7.19 76.68
N LYS A 6 -42.93 8.10 75.96
CA LYS A 6 -43.56 9.32 75.43
C LYS A 6 -44.44 8.91 74.25
N GLU A 7 -45.72 9.09 74.40
CA GLU A 7 -46.72 9.00 73.35
C GLU A 7 -46.47 10.13 72.37
N VAL A 8 -46.14 9.78 71.12
CA VAL A 8 -46.03 10.71 69.98
C VAL A 8 -47.43 11.07 69.57
N ALA A 9 -47.86 12.34 69.87
CA ALA A 9 -49.19 12.85 69.52
C ALA A 9 -49.40 12.73 68.00
N ALA A 10 -50.53 12.20 67.59
CA ALA A 10 -50.91 12.08 66.19
C ALA A 10 -51.00 13.48 65.53
N PRO A 11 -50.50 13.64 64.24
CA PRO A 11 -50.52 14.91 63.54
C PRO A 11 -51.96 15.41 63.36
N ARG A 12 -52.21 16.67 63.74
CA ARG A 12 -53.51 17.33 63.60
C ARG A 12 -53.96 17.38 62.17
N PRO A 13 -55.22 17.04 61.78
CA PRO A 13 -55.73 17.07 60.45
C PRO A 13 -55.66 18.51 59.87
N LEU A 14 -55.04 18.63 58.67
CA LEU A 14 -54.86 19.87 57.92
C LEU A 14 -56.24 20.50 57.59
N THR A 15 -56.36 21.83 57.79
CA THR A 15 -57.58 22.60 57.45
C THR A 15 -57.77 22.60 55.91
N LYS A 16 -59.02 22.79 55.42
CA LYS A 16 -59.31 22.80 53.97
C LYS A 16 -58.41 23.76 53.18
N LYS A 17 -58.05 24.90 53.77
CA LYS A 17 -57.18 25.92 53.17
C LYS A 17 -55.70 25.47 53.11
N GLN A 18 -55.28 24.66 54.03
CA GLN A 18 -53.92 24.06 54.03
C GLN A 18 -53.81 22.87 53.06
N ARG A 19 -54.86 22.09 52.88
CA ARG A 19 -54.94 21.03 51.87
C ARG A 19 -54.87 21.58 50.43
N THR A 20 -55.61 22.63 50.11
CA THR A 20 -55.56 23.25 48.78
C THR A 20 -54.22 23.92 48.49
N ARG A 21 -53.53 24.47 49.50
CA ARG A 21 -52.15 24.99 49.31
C ARG A 21 -51.17 23.84 49.08
N ALA A 22 -51.18 22.76 49.90
CA ALA A 22 -50.30 21.64 49.72
C ALA A 22 -50.50 20.89 48.40
N GLU A 23 -51.75 20.78 47.91
CA GLU A 23 -52.05 20.22 46.60
C GLU A 23 -51.54 21.10 45.42
N ARG A 24 -51.58 22.41 45.61
CA ARG A 24 -51.05 23.36 44.62
C ARG A 24 -49.53 23.34 44.57
N GLU A 25 -48.86 23.31 45.73
CA GLU A 25 -47.43 23.19 45.86
C GLU A 25 -46.91 21.82 45.37
N ALA A 26 -47.63 20.74 45.67
CA ALA A 26 -47.29 19.40 45.13
C ALA A 26 -47.44 19.35 43.60
N ARG A 27 -48.41 20.04 43.03
CA ARG A 27 -48.58 20.13 41.56
C ARG A 27 -47.48 20.96 40.91
N ILE A 28 -47.12 22.09 41.50
CA ILE A 28 -46.03 22.97 41.07
C ILE A 28 -44.71 22.23 41.15
N ASN A 29 -44.41 21.52 42.27
CA ASN A 29 -43.19 20.74 42.43
C ASN A 29 -43.12 19.60 41.41
N ARG A 30 -44.24 18.91 41.10
CA ARG A 30 -44.26 17.88 40.03
C ARG A 30 -43.93 18.47 38.66
N TRP A 31 -44.46 19.67 38.36
CA TRP A 31 -44.15 20.35 37.09
C TRP A 31 -42.70 20.83 37.04
N ILE A 32 -42.11 21.30 38.15
CA ILE A 32 -40.71 21.68 38.24
C ILE A 32 -39.84 20.46 38.06
N ILE A 33 -40.12 19.36 38.74
CA ILE A 33 -39.37 18.10 38.59
C ILE A 33 -39.50 17.57 37.16
N ALA A 34 -40.69 17.55 36.59
CA ALA A 34 -40.92 17.07 35.23
C ALA A 34 -40.18 17.95 34.21
N SER A 35 -40.17 19.27 34.35
CA SER A 35 -39.43 20.17 33.44
C SER A 35 -37.92 20.01 33.61
N THR A 36 -37.41 19.82 34.83
CA THR A 36 -35.99 19.58 35.09
C THR A 36 -35.53 18.25 34.48
N VAL A 37 -36.32 17.19 34.62
CA VAL A 37 -36.08 15.89 33.99
C VAL A 37 -36.13 16.01 32.47
N ALA A 38 -37.11 16.74 31.92
CA ALA A 38 -37.21 16.95 30.47
C ALA A 38 -36.01 17.71 29.91
N VAL A 39 -35.51 18.73 30.58
CA VAL A 39 -34.28 19.45 30.22
C VAL A 39 -33.06 18.52 30.30
N GLY A 40 -32.95 17.72 31.37
CA GLY A 40 -31.89 16.74 31.49
C GLY A 40 -31.86 15.71 30.38
N VAL A 41 -33.02 15.18 30.01
CA VAL A 41 -33.15 14.23 28.86
C VAL A 41 -32.79 14.91 27.54
N LEU A 42 -33.19 16.17 27.34
CA LEU A 42 -32.86 16.93 26.14
C LEU A 42 -31.36 17.19 26.02
N VAL A 43 -30.70 17.58 27.12
CA VAL A 43 -29.23 17.77 27.15
C VAL A 43 -28.51 16.47 26.87
N ILE A 44 -28.90 15.36 27.51
CA ILE A 44 -28.33 14.03 27.22
C ILE A 44 -28.59 13.65 25.77
N GLY A 45 -29.77 13.88 25.24
CA GLY A 45 -30.11 13.63 23.83
C GLY A 45 -29.21 14.39 22.87
N ILE A 46 -28.94 15.68 23.13
CA ILE A 46 -28.02 16.49 22.29
C ILE A 46 -26.60 15.96 22.40
N LEU A 47 -26.14 15.60 23.59
CA LEU A 47 -24.79 15.05 23.77
C LEU A 47 -24.61 13.68 23.07
N VAL A 48 -25.62 12.81 23.20
CA VAL A 48 -25.63 11.51 22.51
C VAL A 48 -25.71 11.72 21.00
N TYR A 49 -26.56 12.61 20.52
CA TYR A 49 -26.65 12.94 19.09
C TYR A 49 -25.33 13.51 18.57
N GLY A 50 -24.70 14.44 19.27
CA GLY A 50 -23.39 14.98 18.93
C GLY A 50 -22.33 13.90 18.88
N TYR A 51 -22.27 13.02 19.90
CA TYR A 51 -21.36 11.89 19.92
C TYR A 51 -21.57 10.91 18.75
N LEU A 52 -22.83 10.55 18.46
CA LEU A 52 -23.15 9.67 17.34
C LEU A 52 -22.79 10.31 16.00
N THR A 53 -23.06 11.61 15.84
CA THR A 53 -22.75 12.35 14.60
C THR A 53 -21.24 12.37 14.35
N GLU A 54 -20.45 12.70 15.37
CA GLU A 54 -19.00 12.80 15.26
C GLU A 54 -18.32 11.44 15.06
N ASN A 55 -18.68 10.45 15.88
CA ASN A 55 -17.91 9.21 15.96
C ASN A 55 -18.51 8.05 15.15
N VAL A 56 -19.80 8.08 14.85
CA VAL A 56 -20.45 6.98 14.11
C VAL A 56 -20.80 7.38 12.69
N PHE A 57 -21.50 8.51 12.49
CA PHE A 57 -21.95 8.87 11.14
C PHE A 57 -20.81 9.39 10.27
N LYS A 58 -19.98 10.32 10.78
CA LYS A 58 -18.80 10.80 10.02
C LYS A 58 -17.78 9.69 9.75
N GLY A 59 -17.61 8.75 10.68
CA GLY A 59 -16.73 7.60 10.48
C GLY A 59 -17.18 6.64 9.37
N ARG A 60 -18.48 6.60 9.05
CA ARG A 60 -19.04 5.76 7.99
C ARG A 60 -19.06 6.43 6.61
N GLU A 61 -18.83 7.73 6.54
CA GLU A 61 -18.74 8.42 5.25
C GLU A 61 -17.62 7.83 4.39
N PRO A 62 -17.85 7.61 3.09
CA PRO A 62 -16.81 7.09 2.22
C PRO A 62 -15.74 8.15 1.94
N VAL A 63 -14.48 7.77 1.93
CA VAL A 63 -13.35 8.55 1.36
C VAL A 63 -13.09 8.17 -0.09
N ALA A 64 -13.44 6.95 -0.47
CA ALA A 64 -13.50 6.47 -1.85
C ALA A 64 -14.51 5.34 -1.97
N THR A 65 -14.96 5.06 -3.20
CA THR A 65 -15.85 3.95 -3.52
C THR A 65 -15.26 3.16 -4.69
N VAL A 66 -15.10 1.86 -4.51
CA VAL A 66 -14.52 0.93 -5.48
C VAL A 66 -15.62 -0.02 -5.96
N ASN A 67 -16.10 0.17 -7.17
CA ASN A 67 -17.21 -0.62 -7.75
C ASN A 67 -18.42 -0.76 -6.81
N GLY A 68 -18.80 0.33 -6.13
CA GLY A 68 -19.91 0.36 -5.18
C GLY A 68 -19.57 -0.04 -3.73
N VAL A 69 -18.37 -0.53 -3.46
CA VAL A 69 -17.91 -0.86 -2.10
C VAL A 69 -17.22 0.38 -1.49
N PRO A 70 -17.73 0.94 -0.37
CA PRO A 70 -17.16 2.12 0.24
C PRO A 70 -15.92 1.80 1.08
N ILE A 71 -14.87 2.61 0.93
CA ILE A 71 -13.77 2.71 1.89
C ILE A 71 -14.18 3.79 2.89
N THR A 72 -14.41 3.38 4.15
CA THR A 72 -14.95 4.29 5.17
C THR A 72 -13.87 5.23 5.73
N THR A 73 -14.29 6.43 6.17
CA THR A 73 -13.40 7.39 6.84
C THR A 73 -12.71 6.75 8.06
N ALA A 74 -13.44 5.97 8.86
CA ALA A 74 -12.88 5.33 10.06
C ALA A 74 -11.77 4.32 9.70
N ASP A 75 -11.99 3.46 8.70
CA ASP A 75 -10.99 2.49 8.23
C ASP A 75 -9.76 3.21 7.65
N PHE A 76 -9.99 4.23 6.83
CA PHE A 76 -8.93 5.05 6.26
C PHE A 76 -8.07 5.72 7.34
N GLN A 77 -8.70 6.39 8.29
CA GLN A 77 -7.98 7.06 9.38
C GLN A 77 -7.20 6.08 10.25
N ALA A 78 -7.78 4.93 10.58
CA ALA A 78 -7.09 3.88 11.31
C ALA A 78 -5.85 3.38 10.55
N ARG A 79 -5.99 3.21 9.22
CA ARG A 79 -4.89 2.77 8.35
C ARG A 79 -3.77 3.81 8.27
N VAL A 80 -4.11 5.10 8.10
CA VAL A 80 -3.10 6.19 8.08
C VAL A 80 -2.38 6.27 9.42
N ARG A 81 -3.11 6.23 10.57
CA ARG A 81 -2.48 6.22 11.89
C ARG A 81 -1.56 5.01 12.08
N HIS A 82 -1.98 3.82 11.66
CA HIS A 82 -1.15 2.63 11.71
C HIS A 82 0.15 2.83 10.92
N TYR A 83 0.06 3.33 9.69
CA TYR A 83 1.23 3.60 8.86
C TYR A 83 2.18 4.64 9.50
N ARG A 84 1.63 5.70 10.09
CA ARG A 84 2.42 6.70 10.83
C ARG A 84 3.13 6.11 12.06
N ILE A 85 2.49 5.19 12.78
CA ILE A 85 3.12 4.46 13.90
C ILE A 85 4.32 3.65 13.40
N VAL A 86 4.18 2.93 12.30
CA VAL A 86 5.27 2.14 11.69
C VAL A 86 6.43 3.05 11.27
N LEU A 87 6.15 4.18 10.62
CA LEU A 87 7.19 5.15 10.24
C LEU A 87 7.89 5.76 11.47
N GLN A 88 7.16 6.03 12.56
CA GLN A 88 7.75 6.51 13.81
C GLN A 88 8.69 5.48 14.41
N GLU A 89 8.28 4.22 14.46
CA GLU A 89 9.09 3.15 15.00
C GLU A 89 10.38 2.94 14.19
N GLN A 90 10.27 3.01 12.88
CA GLN A 90 11.44 2.97 11.98
C GLN A 90 12.40 4.15 12.23
N ARG A 91 11.85 5.37 12.39
CA ARG A 91 12.66 6.56 12.74
C ARG A 91 13.35 6.40 14.08
N ASP A 92 12.63 5.91 15.09
CA ASP A 92 13.16 5.71 16.44
C ASP A 92 14.25 4.61 16.44
N TYR A 93 14.09 3.57 15.65
CA TYR A 93 15.10 2.54 15.43
C TYR A 93 16.40 3.12 14.83
N TYR A 94 16.31 3.90 13.74
CA TYR A 94 17.49 4.54 13.16
C TYR A 94 18.10 5.58 14.10
N THR A 95 17.29 6.26 14.88
CA THR A 95 17.76 7.21 15.90
C THR A 95 18.55 6.48 17.00
N ALA A 96 18.06 5.34 17.47
CA ALA A 96 18.78 4.52 18.45
C ALA A 96 20.10 3.97 17.88
N GLN A 97 20.12 3.50 16.64
CA GLN A 97 21.35 3.06 15.98
C GLN A 97 22.35 4.21 15.86
N ARG A 98 21.91 5.40 15.44
CA ARG A 98 22.79 6.57 15.35
C ARG A 98 23.39 6.94 16.72
N MET A 99 22.61 6.87 17.80
CA MET A 99 23.08 7.16 19.15
C MET A 99 24.09 6.14 19.68
N ALA A 100 24.08 4.93 19.15
CA ALA A 100 25.01 3.88 19.53
C ALA A 100 26.39 4.00 18.84
N LEU A 101 26.52 4.85 17.81
CA LEU A 101 27.78 5.09 17.11
C LEU A 101 28.57 6.19 17.80
N ASP A 102 29.90 6.00 17.93
CA ASP A 102 30.80 7.04 18.41
C ASP A 102 31.11 8.06 17.27
N PRO A 103 30.63 9.30 17.37
CA PRO A 103 30.84 10.29 16.31
C PRO A 103 32.30 10.73 16.14
N THR A 104 33.18 10.35 17.06
CA THR A 104 34.62 10.66 16.98
C THR A 104 35.43 9.62 16.23
N ASP A 105 34.85 8.44 15.94
CA ASP A 105 35.48 7.39 15.14
C ASP A 105 35.37 7.74 13.62
N PRO A 106 36.50 7.97 12.91
CA PRO A 106 36.48 8.29 11.49
C PRO A 106 35.83 7.20 10.61
N ASN A 107 35.81 5.94 11.07
CA ASN A 107 35.28 4.82 10.28
C ASN A 107 33.75 4.76 10.25
N VAL A 108 33.06 5.49 11.13
CA VAL A 108 31.60 5.49 11.19
C VAL A 108 30.95 6.69 10.49
N SER A 109 31.74 7.61 9.93
CA SER A 109 31.23 8.82 9.28
C SER A 109 30.19 8.56 8.19
N PHE A 110 30.44 7.54 7.34
CA PHE A 110 29.50 7.09 6.32
C PHE A 110 28.17 6.58 6.93
N TRP A 111 28.25 5.79 8.00
CA TRP A 111 27.05 5.27 8.68
C TRP A 111 26.26 6.37 9.37
N LEU A 112 26.93 7.34 9.98
CA LEU A 112 26.27 8.50 10.58
C LEU A 112 25.53 9.32 9.53
N GLU A 113 26.14 9.56 8.37
CA GLU A 113 25.52 10.28 7.27
C GLU A 113 24.31 9.50 6.71
N PHE A 114 24.45 8.20 6.47
CA PHE A 114 23.37 7.33 6.05
C PHE A 114 22.19 7.37 7.02
N LEU A 115 22.41 7.14 8.32
CA LEU A 115 21.37 7.15 9.34
C LEU A 115 20.71 8.54 9.47
N ASN A 116 21.49 9.63 9.41
CA ASN A 116 20.93 10.97 9.42
C ASN A 116 20.04 11.23 8.20
N ASN A 117 20.41 10.73 7.02
CA ASN A 117 19.58 10.84 5.81
C ASN A 117 18.26 10.09 5.99
N GLN A 118 18.30 8.84 6.49
CA GLN A 118 17.09 8.04 6.76
C GLN A 118 16.17 8.75 7.77
N ILE A 119 16.73 9.24 8.88
CA ILE A 119 15.95 9.96 9.90
C ILE A 119 15.29 11.22 9.28
N ARG A 120 16.03 12.03 8.52
CA ARG A 120 15.47 13.23 7.86
C ARG A 120 14.34 12.89 6.89
N GLN A 121 14.49 11.81 6.12
CA GLN A 121 13.44 11.35 5.20
C GLN A 121 12.19 10.95 5.96
N LEU A 122 12.32 10.17 7.03
CA LEU A 122 11.18 9.75 7.85
C LEU A 122 10.53 10.93 8.59
N ASP A 123 11.32 11.88 9.10
CA ASP A 123 10.77 13.11 9.70
C ASP A 123 9.99 13.95 8.68
N ALA A 124 10.47 14.03 7.43
CA ALA A 124 9.74 14.68 6.35
C ALA A 124 8.41 13.98 6.04
N MET A 125 8.40 12.64 5.93
CA MET A 125 7.18 11.85 5.71
C MET A 125 6.18 11.95 6.89
N LEU A 126 6.66 12.12 8.11
CA LEU A 126 5.84 12.28 9.31
C LEU A 126 5.35 13.72 9.50
N SER A 127 5.88 14.69 8.76
CA SER A 127 5.49 16.10 8.86
C SER A 127 4.03 16.33 8.48
N GLU A 128 3.45 17.43 8.97
CA GLU A 128 2.09 17.86 8.59
C GLU A 128 2.01 18.23 7.11
N ALA A 129 3.07 18.80 6.56
CA ALA A 129 3.15 19.16 5.14
C ALA A 129 3.04 17.95 4.20
N TYR A 130 3.54 16.79 4.63
CA TYR A 130 3.48 15.55 3.87
C TYR A 130 2.20 14.74 4.11
N ALA A 131 1.38 15.11 5.10
CA ALA A 131 0.24 14.29 5.54
C ALA A 131 -0.73 13.96 4.41
N THR A 132 -1.05 14.92 3.54
CA THR A 132 -1.97 14.68 2.41
C THR A 132 -1.40 13.69 1.41
N LEU A 133 -0.11 13.76 1.10
CA LEU A 133 0.55 12.81 0.19
C LEU A 133 0.55 11.40 0.79
N LEU A 134 0.96 11.27 2.06
CA LEU A 134 0.89 10.01 2.80
C LEU A 134 -0.53 9.43 2.83
N GLY A 135 -1.52 10.29 3.08
CA GLY A 135 -2.93 9.90 3.05
C GLY A 135 -3.36 9.38 1.68
N LYS A 136 -2.88 10.00 0.59
CA LYS A 136 -3.17 9.54 -0.77
C LYS A 136 -2.57 8.16 -1.04
N GLU A 137 -1.30 7.95 -0.67
CA GLU A 137 -0.62 6.66 -0.82
C GLU A 137 -1.36 5.55 -0.08
N VAL A 138 -1.76 5.81 1.18
CA VAL A 138 -2.52 4.85 1.98
C VAL A 138 -3.89 4.57 1.37
N LEU A 139 -4.59 5.59 0.87
CA LEU A 139 -5.90 5.43 0.24
C LEU A 139 -5.78 4.62 -1.05
N ASP A 140 -4.79 4.90 -1.89
CA ASP A 140 -4.54 4.16 -3.12
C ASP A 140 -4.21 2.68 -2.84
N GLN A 141 -3.46 2.40 -1.78
CA GLN A 141 -3.22 1.03 -1.34
C GLN A 141 -4.50 0.33 -0.88
N MET A 142 -5.38 1.00 -0.12
CA MET A 142 -6.68 0.44 0.28
C MET A 142 -7.59 0.18 -0.92
N ILE A 143 -7.56 1.05 -1.92
CA ILE A 143 -8.28 0.89 -3.19
C ILE A 143 -7.74 -0.34 -3.94
N LEU A 144 -6.42 -0.46 -4.06
CA LEU A 144 -5.77 -1.60 -4.70
C LEU A 144 -6.15 -2.92 -4.00
N GLU A 145 -6.10 -2.96 -2.67
CA GLU A 145 -6.51 -4.14 -1.89
C GLU A 145 -7.96 -4.55 -2.17
N GLU A 146 -8.87 -3.57 -2.30
CA GLU A 146 -10.27 -3.84 -2.61
C GLU A 146 -10.45 -4.33 -4.06
N LEU A 147 -9.77 -3.73 -5.03
CA LEU A 147 -9.77 -4.18 -6.43
C LEU A 147 -9.27 -5.62 -6.55
N ILE A 148 -8.19 -5.95 -5.83
CA ILE A 148 -7.63 -7.30 -5.77
C ILE A 148 -8.63 -8.29 -5.21
N ARG A 149 -9.31 -7.98 -4.09
CA ARG A 149 -10.33 -8.86 -3.50
C ARG A 149 -11.48 -9.14 -4.47
N GLN A 150 -11.96 -8.09 -5.14
CA GLN A 150 -13.07 -8.22 -6.11
C GLN A 150 -12.66 -9.08 -7.31
N GLU A 151 -11.48 -8.86 -7.88
CA GLU A 151 -11.00 -9.63 -9.03
C GLU A 151 -10.65 -11.07 -8.63
N ALA A 152 -10.02 -11.28 -7.47
CA ALA A 152 -9.76 -12.60 -6.94
C ALA A 152 -11.06 -13.40 -6.74
N ALA A 153 -12.08 -12.77 -6.14
CA ALA A 153 -13.40 -13.39 -5.99
C ALA A 153 -14.04 -13.73 -7.34
N ARG A 154 -13.96 -12.84 -8.33
CA ARG A 154 -14.46 -13.08 -9.70
C ARG A 154 -13.78 -14.29 -10.37
N ARG A 155 -12.48 -14.50 -10.07
CA ARG A 155 -11.68 -15.62 -10.58
C ARG A 155 -11.77 -16.88 -9.71
N GLY A 156 -12.46 -16.83 -8.58
CA GLY A 156 -12.53 -17.95 -7.62
C GLY A 156 -11.23 -18.20 -6.86
N LEU A 157 -10.34 -17.21 -6.80
CA LEU A 157 -9.09 -17.28 -6.01
C LEU A 157 -9.41 -17.03 -4.54
N THR A 158 -8.87 -17.87 -3.67
CA THR A 158 -9.07 -17.78 -2.22
C THR A 158 -7.76 -17.93 -1.47
N VAL A 159 -7.74 -17.42 -0.25
CA VAL A 159 -6.65 -17.58 0.72
C VAL A 159 -7.24 -18.23 1.97
N SER A 160 -6.62 -19.28 2.46
CA SER A 160 -7.04 -19.96 3.69
C SER A 160 -6.58 -19.18 4.93
N GLN A 161 -7.25 -19.43 6.07
CA GLN A 161 -6.81 -18.82 7.33
C GLN A 161 -5.41 -19.28 7.73
N GLU A 162 -5.02 -20.51 7.37
CA GLU A 162 -3.69 -21.05 7.62
C GLU A 162 -2.60 -20.31 6.83
N GLU A 163 -2.87 -19.96 5.55
CA GLU A 163 -1.96 -19.14 4.75
C GLU A 163 -1.78 -17.74 5.35
N ILE A 164 -2.87 -17.14 5.88
CA ILE A 164 -2.80 -15.84 6.57
C ILE A 164 -1.97 -15.95 7.84
N ASP A 165 -2.21 -17.00 8.66
CA ASP A 165 -1.45 -17.22 9.88
C ASP A 165 0.04 -17.40 9.59
N TRP A 166 0.38 -18.19 8.58
CA TRP A 166 1.76 -18.39 8.15
C TRP A 166 2.42 -17.09 7.70
N ALA A 167 1.77 -16.31 6.84
CA ALA A 167 2.31 -15.03 6.40
C ALA A 167 2.53 -14.03 7.56
N ILE A 168 1.64 -14.05 8.57
CA ILE A 168 1.81 -13.24 9.79
C ILE A 168 3.02 -13.77 10.60
N GLU A 169 3.14 -15.08 10.79
CA GLU A 169 4.25 -15.69 11.52
C GLU A 169 5.59 -15.33 10.88
N GLU A 170 5.69 -15.45 9.55
CA GLU A 170 6.89 -15.10 8.78
C GLU A 170 7.23 -13.61 8.92
N GLN A 171 6.24 -12.72 8.87
CA GLN A 171 6.45 -11.28 9.07
C GLN A 171 7.07 -10.95 10.42
N PHE A 172 6.81 -11.74 11.47
CA PHE A 172 7.39 -11.60 12.80
C PHE A 172 8.64 -12.46 13.04
N GLY A 173 9.15 -13.10 11.96
CA GLY A 173 10.38 -13.85 11.96
C GLY A 173 10.26 -15.29 12.48
N TYR A 174 9.03 -15.80 12.64
CA TYR A 174 8.77 -17.20 12.99
C TYR A 174 8.54 -18.01 11.72
N ASP A 175 9.51 -18.84 11.37
CA ASP A 175 9.45 -19.79 10.26
C ASP A 175 9.25 -21.20 10.81
N ARG A 176 8.11 -21.80 10.52
CA ARG A 176 7.74 -23.14 11.01
C ARG A 176 8.71 -24.22 10.53
N ASP A 177 9.16 -24.11 9.27
CA ASP A 177 10.01 -25.11 8.63
C ASP A 177 11.45 -25.02 9.16
N VAL A 178 11.95 -23.80 9.34
CA VAL A 178 13.27 -23.57 9.96
C VAL A 178 13.29 -24.04 11.41
N VAL A 179 12.25 -23.73 12.18
CA VAL A 179 12.15 -24.20 13.58
C VAL A 179 12.03 -25.71 13.64
N ALA A 180 11.25 -26.34 12.78
CA ALA A 180 11.13 -27.79 12.71
C ALA A 180 12.44 -28.44 12.33
N ALA A 181 13.18 -27.90 11.36
CA ALA A 181 14.51 -28.41 10.97
C ALA A 181 15.54 -28.24 12.11
N PHE A 182 15.50 -27.10 12.82
CA PHE A 182 16.38 -26.85 13.96
C PHE A 182 16.13 -27.80 15.15
N LEU A 183 14.86 -28.15 15.39
CA LEU A 183 14.47 -29.07 16.47
C LEU A 183 14.66 -30.56 16.11
N THR A 184 14.81 -30.87 14.81
CA THR A 184 15.04 -32.25 14.38
C THR A 184 16.54 -32.58 14.54
N PRO A 185 16.95 -33.50 15.41
CA PRO A 185 18.37 -33.83 15.57
C PRO A 185 18.89 -34.41 14.25
N THR A 186 19.78 -33.70 13.59
CA THR A 186 20.54 -34.23 12.46
C THR A 186 21.33 -35.45 12.98
N PRO A 187 21.22 -36.65 12.39
CA PRO A 187 22.01 -37.77 12.79
C PRO A 187 23.48 -37.39 12.65
N ALA A 188 24.22 -37.42 13.75
CA ALA A 188 25.64 -37.12 13.80
C ALA A 188 26.40 -38.01 12.79
N MET A 189 26.77 -37.42 11.65
CA MET A 189 27.78 -38.03 10.81
C MET A 189 29.13 -37.89 11.55
N THR A 190 29.54 -38.99 12.16
CA THR A 190 30.89 -39.17 12.69
C THR A 190 31.89 -39.08 11.55
N THR A 191 32.40 -37.87 11.34
CA THR A 191 33.65 -37.72 10.57
C THR A 191 34.56 -36.86 11.43
N GLU A 192 35.54 -37.53 12.04
CA GLU A 192 36.69 -36.87 12.66
C GLU A 192 37.42 -36.05 11.59
N THR A 193 37.26 -34.75 11.65
CA THR A 193 38.22 -33.83 11.02
C THR A 193 38.27 -32.56 11.87
N THR A 194 39.32 -32.47 12.63
CA THR A 194 39.71 -31.34 13.45
C THR A 194 40.02 -30.15 12.54
N LEU A 195 39.06 -29.26 12.34
CA LEU A 195 39.34 -27.90 11.88
C LEU A 195 38.64 -26.96 12.86
N THR A 196 39.42 -26.21 13.62
CA THR A 196 39.00 -25.16 14.51
C THR A 196 38.49 -23.98 13.63
N ALA A 197 37.27 -24.08 13.13
CA ALA A 197 36.58 -22.94 12.61
C ALA A 197 35.81 -22.33 13.78
N THR A 198 36.09 -21.07 14.10
CA THR A 198 35.27 -20.26 15.00
C THR A 198 33.91 -20.11 14.31
N ALA A 199 32.98 -20.98 14.66
CA ALA A 199 31.62 -20.91 14.14
C ALA A 199 31.01 -19.56 14.62
N THR A 200 30.76 -18.64 13.68
CA THR A 200 29.85 -17.51 13.93
C THR A 200 28.54 -18.16 14.39
N PRO A 201 27.99 -17.78 15.56
CA PRO A 201 26.73 -18.36 16.00
C PRO A 201 25.67 -18.10 14.95
N GLU A 202 25.12 -19.15 14.36
CA GLU A 202 23.93 -19.01 13.50
C GLU A 202 22.82 -18.36 14.32
N PRO A 203 22.12 -17.38 13.76
CA PRO A 203 21.02 -16.73 14.47
C PRO A 203 19.97 -17.78 14.85
N THR A 204 19.71 -17.90 16.15
CA THR A 204 18.68 -18.82 16.67
C THR A 204 17.32 -18.43 16.06
N PRO A 205 16.61 -19.37 15.44
CA PRO A 205 15.28 -19.08 14.88
C PRO A 205 14.32 -18.59 15.98
N VAL A 206 13.41 -17.68 15.61
CA VAL A 206 12.39 -17.17 16.52
C VAL A 206 11.50 -18.32 16.95
N SER A 207 11.34 -18.56 18.27
CA SER A 207 10.44 -19.58 18.77
C SER A 207 8.97 -19.16 18.68
N LYS A 208 8.05 -20.14 18.81
CA LYS A 208 6.60 -19.85 18.81
C LYS A 208 6.20 -18.91 19.96
N GLU A 209 6.80 -19.10 21.15
CA GLU A 209 6.54 -18.27 22.32
C GLU A 209 7.02 -16.82 22.11
N GLU A 210 8.17 -16.67 21.46
CA GLU A 210 8.70 -15.35 21.13
C GLU A 210 7.88 -14.65 20.04
N PHE A 211 7.39 -15.40 19.03
CA PHE A 211 6.43 -14.90 18.07
C PHE A 211 5.16 -14.41 18.77
N ASP A 212 4.55 -15.25 19.62
CA ASP A 212 3.30 -14.89 20.32
C ASP A 212 3.49 -13.62 21.16
N ARG A 213 4.63 -13.47 21.82
CA ARG A 213 4.98 -12.26 22.56
C ARG A 213 5.07 -11.03 21.64
N ARG A 214 5.81 -11.12 20.54
CA ARG A 214 5.98 -10.03 19.56
C ARG A 214 4.65 -9.63 18.94
N TYR A 215 3.86 -10.61 18.54
CA TYR A 215 2.56 -10.35 17.95
C TYR A 215 1.59 -9.68 18.93
N GLN A 216 1.52 -10.13 20.18
CA GLN A 216 0.70 -9.49 21.21
C GLN A 216 1.15 -8.05 21.52
N GLU A 217 2.45 -7.80 21.53
CA GLU A 217 2.97 -6.44 21.69
C GLU A 217 2.59 -5.56 20.49
N TYR A 218 2.71 -6.09 19.26
CA TYR A 218 2.29 -5.39 18.05
C TYR A 218 0.78 -5.04 18.07
N VAL A 219 -0.06 -5.99 18.44
CA VAL A 219 -1.51 -5.75 18.60
C VAL A 219 -1.76 -4.60 19.57
N LYS A 220 -1.03 -4.54 20.67
CA LYS A 220 -1.20 -3.51 21.70
C LYS A 220 -0.64 -2.15 21.26
N THR A 221 0.55 -2.11 20.71
CA THR A 221 1.29 -0.88 20.40
C THR A 221 0.93 -0.27 19.05
N HIS A 222 0.57 -1.09 18.07
CA HIS A 222 0.24 -0.65 16.71
C HIS A 222 -1.26 -0.68 16.44
N LEU A 223 -1.90 -1.85 16.55
CA LEU A 223 -3.29 -1.99 16.12
C LEU A 223 -4.25 -1.23 17.04
N LYS A 224 -4.18 -1.43 18.34
CA LYS A 224 -5.06 -0.73 19.28
C LYS A 224 -4.82 0.78 19.29
N ARG A 225 -3.57 1.20 19.21
CA ARG A 225 -3.21 2.61 19.21
C ARG A 225 -3.69 3.35 17.97
N SER A 226 -3.59 2.72 16.80
CA SER A 226 -4.09 3.28 15.53
C SER A 226 -5.62 3.19 15.40
N GLY A 227 -6.28 2.35 16.18
CA GLY A 227 -7.70 2.00 16.01
C GLY A 227 -7.94 0.98 14.88
N LEU A 228 -6.89 0.35 14.37
CA LEU A 228 -7.01 -0.72 13.38
C LEU A 228 -7.35 -2.04 14.10
N SER A 229 -8.46 -2.67 13.73
CA SER A 229 -8.81 -3.97 14.31
C SER A 229 -7.90 -5.08 13.76
N GLU A 230 -7.69 -6.12 14.55
CA GLU A 230 -6.94 -7.31 14.13
C GLU A 230 -7.55 -7.97 12.89
N ALA A 231 -8.89 -8.01 12.79
CA ALA A 231 -9.58 -8.51 11.59
C ALA A 231 -9.23 -7.68 10.33
N LYS A 232 -9.10 -6.37 10.45
CA LYS A 232 -8.68 -5.50 9.33
C LYS A 232 -7.20 -5.68 9.00
N PHE A 233 -6.34 -5.89 9.99
CA PHE A 233 -4.94 -6.24 9.76
C PHE A 233 -4.82 -7.57 9.02
N ARG A 234 -5.54 -8.62 9.45
CA ARG A 234 -5.57 -9.90 8.74
C ARG A 234 -6.09 -9.77 7.31
N ALA A 235 -7.11 -8.93 7.08
CA ALA A 235 -7.60 -8.64 5.74
C ALA A 235 -6.57 -7.93 4.84
N MET A 236 -5.62 -7.17 5.43
CA MET A 236 -4.48 -6.63 4.67
C MET A 236 -3.53 -7.73 4.21
N VAL A 237 -3.20 -8.66 5.12
CA VAL A 237 -2.35 -9.81 4.81
C VAL A 237 -3.02 -10.70 3.75
N GLU A 238 -4.32 -10.96 3.89
CA GLU A 238 -5.11 -11.68 2.89
C GLU A 238 -5.02 -11.02 1.51
N ALA A 239 -5.22 -9.70 1.43
CA ALA A 239 -5.13 -8.96 0.16
C ALA A 239 -3.72 -9.05 -0.45
N SER A 240 -2.66 -9.04 0.36
CA SER A 240 -1.28 -9.22 -0.11
C SER A 240 -1.06 -10.62 -0.70
N LEU A 241 -1.59 -11.67 -0.07
CA LEU A 241 -1.53 -13.03 -0.59
C LEU A 241 -2.38 -13.20 -1.87
N LEU A 242 -3.57 -12.60 -1.90
CA LEU A 242 -4.41 -12.57 -3.09
C LEU A 242 -3.75 -11.83 -4.26
N TYR A 243 -2.99 -10.78 -3.98
CA TYR A 243 -2.20 -10.06 -4.98
C TYR A 243 -1.25 -10.99 -5.72
N GLY A 244 -0.46 -11.78 -4.98
CA GLY A 244 0.47 -12.76 -5.60
C GLY A 244 -0.26 -13.85 -6.40
N LYS A 245 -1.36 -14.39 -5.84
CA LYS A 245 -2.19 -15.39 -6.56
C LYS A 245 -2.83 -14.81 -7.82
N LEU A 246 -3.29 -13.56 -7.78
CA LEU A 246 -3.87 -12.88 -8.92
C LEU A 246 -2.84 -12.64 -10.02
N GLN A 247 -1.64 -12.17 -9.65
CA GLN A 247 -0.54 -12.02 -10.62
C GLN A 247 -0.22 -13.34 -11.31
N GLN A 248 -0.09 -14.44 -10.54
CA GLN A 248 0.16 -15.76 -11.10
C GLN A 248 -0.97 -16.25 -12.02
N ALA A 249 -2.23 -16.01 -11.64
CA ALA A 249 -3.37 -16.38 -12.45
C ALA A 249 -3.41 -15.59 -13.77
N MET A 250 -3.11 -14.29 -13.74
CA MET A 250 -3.04 -13.45 -14.94
C MET A 250 -1.86 -13.83 -15.84
N ALA A 251 -0.70 -14.13 -15.24
CA ALA A 251 0.48 -14.61 -15.96
C ALA A 251 0.22 -15.94 -16.68
N ALA A 252 -0.58 -16.83 -16.08
CA ALA A 252 -0.95 -18.11 -16.71
C ALA A 252 -1.87 -17.96 -17.93
N GLU A 253 -2.56 -16.82 -18.08
CA GLU A 253 -3.40 -16.51 -19.24
C GLU A 253 -2.57 -16.06 -20.47
N ILE A 254 -1.31 -15.67 -20.28
CA ILE A 254 -0.42 -15.24 -21.35
C ILE A 254 -0.03 -16.46 -22.19
N PRO A 255 -0.28 -16.44 -23.52
CA PRO A 255 0.10 -17.54 -24.38
C PRO A 255 1.61 -17.84 -24.32
N PRO A 256 2.03 -19.09 -24.43
CA PRO A 256 3.44 -19.45 -24.44
C PRO A 256 4.17 -18.93 -25.69
N THR A 257 3.43 -18.69 -26.78
CA THR A 257 3.92 -18.09 -28.02
C THR A 257 3.06 -16.91 -28.41
N MET A 258 3.68 -15.82 -28.85
CA MET A 258 3.00 -14.63 -29.35
C MET A 258 3.61 -14.19 -30.68
N GLU A 259 2.83 -13.47 -31.50
CA GLU A 259 3.39 -12.76 -32.63
C GLU A 259 4.33 -11.66 -32.13
N GLN A 260 5.55 -11.65 -32.65
CA GLN A 260 6.60 -10.70 -32.28
C GLN A 260 7.22 -10.14 -33.57
N VAL A 261 7.70 -8.92 -33.46
CA VAL A 261 8.51 -8.29 -34.48
C VAL A 261 9.94 -8.13 -33.96
N GLN A 262 10.91 -8.39 -34.82
CA GLN A 262 12.28 -8.03 -34.53
C GLN A 262 12.50 -6.60 -34.99
N ILE A 263 12.82 -5.71 -34.07
CA ILE A 263 13.09 -4.30 -34.37
C ILE A 263 14.49 -3.93 -33.96
N ARG A 264 15.01 -2.88 -34.62
CA ARG A 264 16.09 -2.03 -34.13
C ARG A 264 15.69 -0.57 -34.32
N TYR A 265 16.23 0.32 -33.54
CA TYR A 265 15.85 1.72 -33.65
C TYR A 265 17.04 2.66 -33.43
N LEU A 266 16.90 3.85 -33.99
CA LEU A 266 17.74 5.00 -33.69
C LEU A 266 16.91 5.98 -32.91
N SER A 267 17.43 6.52 -31.82
CA SER A 267 16.72 7.50 -31.00
C SER A 267 17.45 8.83 -30.90
N PHE A 268 16.71 9.93 -30.93
CA PHE A 268 17.21 11.29 -31.01
C PHE A 268 16.49 12.18 -30.00
N PRO A 269 17.17 13.24 -29.48
CA PRO A 269 16.53 14.20 -28.59
C PRO A 269 15.52 15.11 -29.30
N THR A 270 15.66 15.33 -30.59
CA THR A 270 14.79 16.24 -31.36
C THR A 270 14.26 15.62 -32.66
N GLN A 271 13.11 16.13 -33.11
CA GLN A 271 12.54 15.74 -34.40
C GLN A 271 13.45 16.11 -35.58
N GLU A 272 14.15 17.25 -35.48
CA GLU A 272 15.05 17.72 -36.55
C GLU A 272 16.19 16.75 -36.78
N ASP A 273 16.82 16.24 -35.71
CA ASP A 273 17.93 15.30 -35.81
C ASP A 273 17.47 13.95 -36.37
N ALA A 274 16.32 13.46 -35.92
CA ALA A 274 15.69 12.27 -36.51
C ALA A 274 15.36 12.48 -38.00
N GLY A 275 14.86 13.66 -38.36
CA GLY A 275 14.57 14.05 -39.76
C GLY A 275 15.79 14.00 -40.68
N LYS A 276 16.94 14.54 -40.22
CA LYS A 276 18.22 14.51 -40.94
C LYS A 276 18.65 13.08 -41.24
N VAL A 277 18.51 12.19 -40.27
CA VAL A 277 18.87 10.77 -40.41
C VAL A 277 17.87 10.04 -41.34
N ALA A 278 16.58 10.34 -41.21
CA ALA A 278 15.58 9.77 -42.11
C ALA A 278 15.85 10.15 -43.61
N GLU A 279 16.31 11.38 -43.86
CA GLU A 279 16.73 11.80 -45.20
C GLU A 279 17.94 11.02 -45.72
N ARG A 280 18.93 10.73 -44.84
CA ARG A 280 20.12 9.93 -45.19
C ARG A 280 19.71 8.51 -45.56
N LEU A 281 18.86 7.88 -44.75
CA LEU A 281 18.28 6.55 -45.06
C LEU A 281 17.49 6.56 -46.38
N GLY A 282 16.67 7.61 -46.59
CA GLY A 282 15.91 7.78 -47.85
C GLY A 282 16.78 7.99 -49.09
N LYS A 283 18.03 8.44 -48.95
CA LYS A 283 19.04 8.54 -50.01
C LYS A 283 19.81 7.23 -50.25
N GLY A 284 19.51 6.18 -49.49
CA GLY A 284 20.10 4.86 -49.60
C GLY A 284 21.35 4.63 -48.75
N GLU A 285 21.63 5.50 -47.80
CA GLU A 285 22.69 5.26 -46.83
C GLU A 285 22.31 4.05 -45.94
N LYS A 286 23.29 3.25 -45.57
CA LYS A 286 23.03 2.03 -44.83
C LYS A 286 22.78 2.34 -43.34
N TRP A 287 21.83 1.60 -42.76
CA TRP A 287 21.53 1.67 -41.36
C TRP A 287 22.77 1.45 -40.44
N GLU A 288 23.59 0.45 -40.81
CA GLU A 288 24.79 0.05 -40.10
C GLU A 288 25.83 1.16 -40.04
N ASP A 289 25.98 1.93 -41.15
CA ASP A 289 26.94 3.04 -41.19
C ASP A 289 26.51 4.19 -40.26
N ILE A 290 25.20 4.51 -40.24
CA ILE A 290 24.62 5.53 -39.35
C ILE A 290 24.68 5.09 -37.89
N ALA A 291 24.36 3.83 -37.59
CA ALA A 291 24.41 3.28 -36.23
C ALA A 291 25.86 3.34 -35.69
N ALA A 292 26.85 2.92 -36.51
CA ALA A 292 28.27 2.97 -36.13
C ALA A 292 28.76 4.42 -35.92
N GLU A 293 28.28 5.41 -36.68
CA GLU A 293 28.58 6.82 -36.47
C GLU A 293 28.05 7.32 -35.10
N ILE A 294 26.78 6.97 -34.78
CA ILE A 294 26.15 7.32 -33.47
C ILE A 294 26.90 6.69 -32.31
N GLU A 295 27.30 5.41 -32.43
CA GLU A 295 28.02 4.68 -31.38
C GLU A 295 29.47 5.19 -31.19
N ALA A 296 30.12 5.68 -32.27
CA ALA A 296 31.48 6.19 -32.23
C ALA A 296 31.57 7.60 -31.62
N GLU A 297 30.47 8.34 -31.57
CA GLU A 297 30.42 9.70 -31.02
C GLU A 297 30.30 9.64 -29.46
N GLU A 298 31.43 9.81 -28.76
CA GLU A 298 31.49 9.80 -27.31
C GLU A 298 30.64 10.92 -26.72
N GLY A 299 29.64 10.55 -25.88
CA GLY A 299 28.69 11.51 -25.29
C GLY A 299 27.56 11.95 -26.24
N SER A 300 27.35 11.27 -27.36
CA SER A 300 26.21 11.53 -28.26
C SER A 300 24.89 11.43 -27.52
N PRO A 301 23.98 12.40 -27.68
CA PRO A 301 22.62 12.28 -27.16
C PRO A 301 21.74 11.34 -28.00
N ALA A 302 22.22 10.93 -29.18
CA ALA A 302 21.58 9.90 -30.02
C ALA A 302 22.01 8.49 -29.57
N TYR A 303 21.17 7.50 -29.87
CA TYR A 303 21.44 6.10 -29.50
C TYR A 303 20.99 5.16 -30.63
N ALA A 304 21.76 4.14 -30.90
CA ALA A 304 21.41 3.03 -31.77
C ALA A 304 21.20 1.76 -30.96
N SER A 305 20.07 1.09 -31.17
CA SER A 305 19.77 -0.16 -30.45
C SER A 305 20.25 -1.38 -31.20
N ASP A 306 20.61 -2.42 -30.47
CA ASP A 306 20.69 -3.76 -30.99
C ASP A 306 19.31 -4.29 -31.40
N PRO A 307 19.27 -5.28 -32.32
CA PRO A 307 18.03 -5.95 -32.70
C PRO A 307 17.40 -6.70 -31.53
N GLU A 308 16.11 -6.44 -31.26
CA GLU A 308 15.34 -7.11 -30.22
C GLU A 308 13.99 -7.61 -30.70
N TRP A 309 13.54 -8.74 -30.16
CA TRP A 309 12.20 -9.25 -30.43
C TRP A 309 11.23 -8.66 -29.41
N VAL A 310 10.13 -8.06 -29.91
CA VAL A 310 9.15 -7.37 -29.07
C VAL A 310 7.72 -7.71 -29.47
N THR A 311 6.81 -7.59 -28.52
CA THR A 311 5.37 -7.73 -28.75
C THR A 311 4.74 -6.40 -29.15
N GLN A 312 3.51 -6.47 -29.68
CA GLN A 312 2.74 -5.25 -29.89
C GLN A 312 2.49 -4.45 -28.62
N GLY A 313 2.31 -5.15 -27.49
CA GLY A 313 2.14 -4.51 -26.17
C GLY A 313 3.35 -3.66 -25.78
N PHE A 314 4.55 -4.19 -25.98
CA PHE A 314 5.78 -3.43 -25.76
C PHE A 314 5.88 -2.18 -26.65
N LEU A 315 5.54 -2.32 -27.93
CA LEU A 315 5.56 -1.17 -28.85
C LEU A 315 4.60 -0.06 -28.39
N LYS A 316 3.40 -0.42 -27.95
CA LYS A 316 2.39 0.54 -27.46
C LYS A 316 2.86 1.31 -26.24
N GLU A 317 3.49 0.65 -25.30
CA GLU A 317 3.99 1.31 -24.10
C GLU A 317 5.18 2.24 -24.40
N ARG A 318 6.10 1.80 -25.25
CA ARG A 318 7.32 2.55 -25.57
C ARG A 318 7.08 3.70 -26.54
N PHE A 319 6.28 3.47 -27.57
CA PHE A 319 6.12 4.43 -28.68
C PHE A 319 4.72 5.09 -28.71
N GLY A 320 3.77 4.61 -27.92
CA GLY A 320 2.38 5.03 -27.97
C GLY A 320 1.56 4.23 -29.01
N GLU A 321 0.24 4.33 -28.91
CA GLU A 321 -0.71 3.50 -29.67
C GLU A 321 -0.56 3.69 -31.19
N GLU A 322 -0.48 4.96 -31.67
CA GLU A 322 -0.39 5.30 -33.10
C GLU A 322 0.94 4.84 -33.71
N ALA A 323 2.05 5.16 -33.04
CA ALA A 323 3.37 4.75 -33.53
C ALA A 323 3.55 3.24 -33.50
N ALA A 324 3.05 2.57 -32.47
CA ALA A 324 3.06 1.10 -32.40
C ALA A 324 2.27 0.45 -33.52
N GLY A 325 1.10 1.00 -33.89
CA GLY A 325 0.33 0.56 -35.05
C GLY A 325 1.13 0.71 -36.35
N THR A 326 1.77 1.85 -36.55
CA THR A 326 2.63 2.11 -37.70
C THR A 326 3.79 1.10 -37.78
N ILE A 327 4.52 0.87 -36.68
CA ILE A 327 5.62 -0.10 -36.62
C ILE A 327 5.11 -1.51 -36.87
N TRP A 328 3.94 -1.84 -36.33
CA TRP A 328 3.36 -3.18 -36.48
C TRP A 328 2.96 -3.51 -37.92
N GLU A 329 2.59 -2.53 -38.72
CA GLU A 329 2.15 -2.71 -40.10
C GLU A 329 3.28 -2.66 -41.14
N ILE A 330 4.45 -2.11 -40.78
CA ILE A 330 5.59 -2.00 -41.70
C ILE A 330 6.09 -3.39 -42.09
N PRO A 331 6.31 -3.63 -43.41
CA PRO A 331 6.96 -4.85 -43.90
C PRO A 331 8.38 -5.03 -43.34
N ALA A 332 8.80 -6.27 -43.16
CA ALA A 332 10.18 -6.58 -42.81
C ALA A 332 11.18 -5.90 -43.76
N THR A 333 12.33 -5.48 -43.21
CA THR A 333 13.42 -4.75 -43.87
C THR A 333 13.14 -3.26 -44.15
N GLN A 334 11.97 -2.74 -43.81
CA GLN A 334 11.65 -1.32 -43.95
C GLN A 334 11.75 -0.60 -42.58
N HIS A 335 11.85 0.72 -42.66
CA HIS A 335 11.90 1.59 -41.48
C HIS A 335 10.79 2.64 -41.50
N THR A 336 10.49 3.19 -40.32
CA THR A 336 9.50 4.27 -40.16
C THR A 336 10.06 5.62 -40.60
N ALA A 337 9.19 6.59 -40.84
CA ALA A 337 9.52 7.99 -40.70
C ALA A 337 9.81 8.27 -39.17
N PRO A 338 10.35 9.46 -38.83
CA PRO A 338 10.53 9.84 -37.44
C PRO A 338 9.22 9.78 -36.63
N LEU A 339 9.21 9.03 -35.52
CA LEU A 339 8.09 8.85 -34.62
C LEU A 339 8.41 9.45 -33.25
N ALA A 340 7.45 10.08 -32.60
CA ALA A 340 7.59 10.52 -31.23
C ALA A 340 7.41 9.33 -30.27
N GLY A 341 8.32 9.15 -29.34
CA GLY A 341 8.17 8.18 -28.25
C GLY A 341 7.43 8.75 -27.06
N THR A 342 7.00 7.87 -26.14
CA THR A 342 6.33 8.27 -24.89
C THR A 342 7.26 8.94 -23.88
N ASP A 343 8.57 8.80 -24.07
CA ASP A 343 9.65 9.41 -23.25
C ASP A 343 10.09 10.79 -23.76
N GLY A 344 9.43 11.36 -24.78
CA GLY A 344 9.73 12.64 -25.39
C GLY A 344 10.90 12.61 -26.37
N ARG A 345 11.45 11.44 -26.66
CA ARG A 345 12.47 11.26 -27.71
C ARG A 345 11.84 10.97 -29.06
N TRP A 346 12.64 11.09 -30.14
CA TRP A 346 12.25 10.78 -31.50
C TRP A 346 12.96 9.53 -31.98
N TYR A 347 12.22 8.68 -32.68
CA TYR A 347 12.67 7.35 -33.09
C TYR A 347 12.50 7.12 -34.59
N ILE A 348 13.49 6.46 -35.17
CA ILE A 348 13.35 5.78 -36.48
C ILE A 348 13.45 4.28 -36.14
N VAL A 349 12.44 3.52 -36.48
CA VAL A 349 12.37 2.09 -36.14
C VAL A 349 12.44 1.28 -37.44
N GLN A 350 13.33 0.31 -37.49
CA GLN A 350 13.39 -0.66 -38.57
C GLN A 350 12.83 -1.99 -38.10
N VAL A 351 11.86 -2.54 -38.84
CA VAL A 351 11.37 -3.90 -38.62
C VAL A 351 12.23 -4.85 -39.44
N MET A 352 12.88 -5.80 -38.81
CA MET A 352 13.80 -6.75 -39.43
C MET A 352 13.12 -8.06 -39.81
N ASP A 353 12.26 -8.59 -38.91
CA ASP A 353 11.55 -9.85 -39.11
C ASP A 353 10.25 -9.87 -38.31
N ARG A 354 9.37 -10.83 -38.61
CA ARG A 354 8.09 -11.04 -37.90
C ARG A 354 7.82 -12.53 -37.78
N GLN A 355 7.59 -13.02 -36.58
CA GLN A 355 7.37 -14.43 -36.31
C GLN A 355 6.41 -14.64 -35.13
N VAL A 356 5.67 -15.75 -35.14
CA VAL A 356 5.03 -16.29 -33.94
C VAL A 356 6.06 -17.18 -33.27
N ARG A 357 6.52 -16.77 -32.09
CA ARG A 357 7.58 -17.45 -31.38
C ARG A 357 7.35 -17.48 -29.86
N ALA A 358 8.06 -18.34 -29.14
CA ALA A 358 8.05 -18.36 -27.69
C ALA A 358 8.58 -17.03 -27.14
N LEU A 359 7.98 -16.56 -26.05
CA LEU A 359 8.49 -15.44 -25.29
C LEU A 359 9.78 -15.89 -24.57
N ASP A 360 10.85 -15.13 -24.72
CA ASP A 360 12.03 -15.32 -23.85
C ASP A 360 11.70 -14.87 -22.41
N SER A 361 12.60 -15.13 -21.47
CA SER A 361 12.36 -14.88 -20.05
C SER A 361 12.11 -13.41 -19.73
N TRP A 362 12.82 -12.50 -20.42
CA TRP A 362 12.65 -11.06 -20.24
C TRP A 362 11.29 -10.59 -20.77
N LEU A 363 10.96 -10.92 -22.00
CA LEU A 363 9.72 -10.51 -22.65
C LEU A 363 8.50 -11.15 -21.96
N ARG A 364 8.64 -12.36 -21.43
CA ARG A 364 7.62 -13.01 -20.62
C ARG A 364 7.35 -12.23 -19.34
N SER A 365 8.39 -11.91 -18.56
CA SER A 365 8.25 -11.11 -17.33
C SER A 365 7.68 -9.72 -17.61
N TYR A 366 8.07 -9.13 -18.73
CA TYR A 366 7.51 -7.85 -19.19
C TYR A 366 6.00 -7.94 -19.45
N GLU A 367 5.56 -8.94 -20.21
CA GLU A 367 4.14 -9.14 -20.54
C GLU A 367 3.31 -9.45 -19.28
N GLU A 368 3.85 -10.22 -18.33
CA GLU A 368 3.23 -10.49 -17.03
C GLU A 368 2.97 -9.20 -16.23
N GLN A 369 3.95 -8.33 -16.16
CA GLN A 369 3.81 -7.03 -15.52
C GLN A 369 2.84 -6.13 -16.28
N ARG A 370 2.95 -6.06 -17.61
CA ARG A 370 2.13 -5.22 -18.48
C ARG A 370 0.64 -5.57 -18.34
N VAL A 371 0.29 -6.86 -18.43
CA VAL A 371 -1.11 -7.32 -18.33
C VAL A 371 -1.71 -6.94 -16.99
N PHE A 372 -0.96 -7.11 -15.92
CA PHE A 372 -1.41 -6.72 -14.58
C PHE A 372 -1.57 -5.19 -14.44
N GLN A 373 -0.61 -4.41 -14.92
CA GLN A 373 -0.67 -2.95 -14.89
C GLN A 373 -1.79 -2.37 -15.75
N GLU A 374 -2.05 -2.97 -16.91
CA GLU A 374 -3.14 -2.58 -17.79
C GLU A 374 -4.50 -2.86 -17.13
N TRP A 375 -4.67 -4.05 -16.55
CA TRP A 375 -5.84 -4.36 -15.74
C TRP A 375 -6.04 -3.34 -14.61
N LEU A 376 -4.99 -3.09 -13.81
CA LEU A 376 -5.05 -2.17 -12.69
C LEU A 376 -5.43 -0.75 -13.14
N ARG A 377 -4.83 -0.25 -14.22
CA ARG A 377 -5.14 1.07 -14.79
C ARG A 377 -6.60 1.17 -15.21
N GLY A 378 -7.12 0.11 -15.85
CA GLY A 378 -8.54 0.03 -16.22
C GLY A 378 -9.47 0.05 -15.02
N GLN A 379 -9.12 -0.66 -13.94
CA GLN A 379 -9.91 -0.68 -12.72
C GLN A 379 -9.84 0.64 -11.96
N MET A 380 -8.66 1.26 -11.85
CA MET A 380 -8.48 2.54 -11.18
C MET A 380 -9.32 3.67 -11.82
N ALA A 381 -9.58 3.60 -13.13
CA ALA A 381 -10.43 4.57 -13.83
C ALA A 381 -11.90 4.55 -13.36
N THR A 382 -12.36 3.48 -12.71
CA THR A 382 -13.73 3.34 -12.19
C THR A 382 -13.88 3.81 -10.74
N VAL A 383 -12.78 4.11 -10.06
CA VAL A 383 -12.76 4.50 -8.64
C VAL A 383 -13.28 5.92 -8.45
N GLN A 384 -14.17 6.09 -7.50
CA GLN A 384 -14.72 7.39 -7.14
C GLN A 384 -14.11 7.85 -5.81
N TYR A 385 -13.34 8.95 -5.85
CA TYR A 385 -12.82 9.61 -4.66
C TYR A 385 -13.84 10.61 -4.13
N SER A 386 -13.97 10.72 -2.82
CA SER A 386 -14.74 11.80 -2.19
C SER A 386 -13.96 13.12 -2.30
N ASP A 387 -14.63 14.23 -2.61
CA ASP A 387 -13.99 15.55 -2.77
C ASP A 387 -13.24 16.01 -1.51
N ASN A 388 -13.66 15.55 -0.35
CA ASN A 388 -13.12 15.96 0.95
C ASN A 388 -12.21 14.92 1.62
N TRP A 389 -11.79 13.86 0.93
CA TRP A 389 -10.94 12.81 1.52
C TRP A 389 -9.67 13.36 2.17
N ALA A 390 -9.04 14.37 1.55
CA ALA A 390 -7.80 14.96 2.05
C ALA A 390 -7.96 15.64 3.42
N SER A 391 -9.13 16.24 3.68
CA SER A 391 -9.43 16.84 5.00
C SER A 391 -9.62 15.82 6.12
N LYS A 392 -9.74 14.54 5.78
CA LYS A 392 -9.95 13.43 6.73
C LYS A 392 -8.64 12.72 7.09
N VAL A 393 -7.51 13.15 6.53
CA VAL A 393 -6.19 12.56 6.81
C VAL A 393 -5.73 12.94 8.22
N PRO A 394 -5.46 11.98 9.13
CA PRO A 394 -4.91 12.29 10.43
C PRO A 394 -3.43 12.71 10.32
N THR A 395 -3.07 13.78 11.03
CA THR A 395 -1.69 14.29 11.11
C THR A 395 -0.91 13.70 12.29
N THR A 396 -1.60 13.01 13.19
CA THR A 396 -1.04 12.32 14.35
C THR A 396 -1.27 10.81 14.28
N PRO A 397 -0.43 10.00 14.94
CA PRO A 397 -0.60 8.55 15.05
C PRO A 397 -1.85 8.16 15.82
#